data_2c85eeb7dcb2218144ba7910e76c62ff
#
_entry.id   2c85eeb7dcb2218144ba7910e76c62ff
#
_cell.length_a   1.000
_cell.length_b   1.000
_cell.length_c   1.000
_cell.angle_alpha   90.00
_cell.angle_beta   90.00
_cell.angle_gamma   90.00
#
_symmetry.space_group_name_H-M   'P 1'
#
loop_
_entity.id
_entity.type
_entity.pdbx_description
1 polymer ?
#
loop_
_entity_poly.entity_id
_entity_poly.type
_entity_poly.pdbx_seq_one_letter_code
_entity_poly.pdbx_strand_id
1 'polypeptide(L)'
;MREKALISAMDQKQAGKLSSHIDITPDLVRNYEDYFYRDIFDADGNITDEATNFARKEVTLTQDLKGFAQNLNAVFQQNPWAKPFFLFARTGVNGLKLTAKHTPGFNFLVREFNDIAFARPGKPLDNLSQYGIFTDQDLVNAKALQTGRLAMGASLVSMAAWAWMTGRMTGNGPVDRQKRQAWTDGGYQQRTLYFGDVGVEYDSFEPFNQIMSMIADIGDASLLMGEEWTEDNLMKVALLLSQGVTSKSYLAGLQSFADLFGGKPGQASRIIAGFANNQIPLAGIRNDLGKIFTPHTRELSSGIFDSIRNRNKMSEKLPGQDLPIKYDLLNGRPLKNHDFITRAYNAFVPVNFNLTPSAGRTLLFNSGYDIRMSVLYSPNGDDLTDSPRIRSRFQQEIGKERLEVKLSRLSRDPKIIASMEQMYTDINSGKRAEYQPRDYYHNIIIGKLFDKARKKAWTRVMDEQEAALIAQEREAKRIERNLKKQETSNILNIYK
;
A
#
# COMPACT_ATOMS: atom_id res chain seq x y z
N MET A 1 -30.25 -17.47 -9.29
CA MET A 1 -31.45 -17.77 -10.11
C MET A 1 -32.38 -18.78 -9.45
N ARG A 2 -31.92 -19.97 -9.12
CA ARG A 2 -32.74 -21.04 -8.52
C ARG A 2 -33.49 -20.60 -7.25
N GLU A 3 -32.86 -19.85 -6.35
CA GLU A 3 -33.50 -19.35 -5.15
C GLU A 3 -34.60 -18.31 -5.49
N LYS A 4 -34.34 -17.39 -6.44
CA LYS A 4 -35.33 -16.43 -6.94
C LYS A 4 -36.51 -17.12 -7.61
N ALA A 5 -36.24 -18.17 -8.37
CA ALA A 5 -37.27 -19.00 -9.01
C ALA A 5 -38.15 -19.71 -7.96
N LEU A 6 -37.54 -20.26 -6.91
CA LEU A 6 -38.25 -20.90 -5.81
C LEU A 6 -39.13 -19.91 -5.05
N ILE A 7 -38.60 -18.75 -4.69
CA ILE A 7 -39.35 -17.67 -4.00
C ILE A 7 -40.52 -17.24 -4.87
N SER A 8 -40.30 -17.00 -6.16
CA SER A 8 -41.37 -16.58 -7.09
C SER A 8 -42.46 -17.64 -7.23
N ALA A 9 -42.11 -18.92 -7.26
CA ALA A 9 -43.07 -20.03 -7.27
C ALA A 9 -43.90 -20.07 -5.97
N MET A 10 -43.27 -19.86 -4.83
CA MET A 10 -43.90 -19.77 -3.51
C MET A 10 -44.85 -18.59 -3.41
N ASP A 11 -44.41 -17.41 -3.83
CA ASP A 11 -45.20 -16.18 -3.82
C ASP A 11 -46.43 -16.28 -4.70
N GLN A 12 -46.30 -16.86 -5.89
CA GLN A 12 -47.46 -17.07 -6.79
C GLN A 12 -48.44 -18.09 -6.26
N LYS A 13 -47.97 -19.13 -5.56
CA LYS A 13 -48.84 -20.09 -4.86
C LYS A 13 -49.58 -19.42 -3.73
N GLN A 14 -48.89 -18.60 -2.93
CA GLN A 14 -49.46 -17.85 -1.81
C GLN A 14 -50.46 -16.77 -2.27
N ALA A 15 -50.19 -16.11 -3.40
CA ALA A 15 -51.06 -15.13 -4.02
C ALA A 15 -52.28 -15.72 -4.71
N GLY A 16 -52.49 -17.05 -4.68
CA GLY A 16 -53.61 -17.75 -5.31
C GLY A 16 -53.56 -17.75 -6.84
N LYS A 17 -52.48 -17.34 -7.46
CA LYS A 17 -52.25 -17.40 -8.91
C LYS A 17 -51.90 -18.77 -9.41
N LEU A 18 -51.29 -19.60 -8.56
CA LEU A 18 -51.12 -21.03 -8.74
C LEU A 18 -52.24 -21.76 -7.99
N SER A 19 -52.89 -22.72 -8.65
CA SER A 19 -53.89 -23.55 -7.97
C SER A 19 -53.30 -24.18 -6.70
N SER A 20 -54.10 -24.22 -5.63
CA SER A 20 -53.68 -24.76 -4.33
C SER A 20 -53.23 -26.21 -4.39
N HIS A 21 -53.61 -26.92 -5.44
CA HIS A 21 -53.26 -28.33 -5.69
C HIS A 21 -51.97 -28.54 -6.49
N ILE A 22 -51.33 -27.46 -6.97
CA ILE A 22 -50.06 -27.57 -7.67
C ILE A 22 -48.92 -27.53 -6.62
N ASP A 23 -48.26 -28.67 -6.49
CA ASP A 23 -47.04 -28.75 -5.66
C ASP A 23 -45.88 -28.02 -6.36
N ILE A 24 -45.01 -27.39 -5.57
CA ILE A 24 -43.80 -26.78 -6.07
C ILE A 24 -42.81 -27.90 -6.40
N THR A 25 -42.92 -28.37 -7.65
CA THR A 25 -42.04 -29.43 -8.16
C THR A 25 -40.71 -28.87 -8.66
N PRO A 26 -39.67 -29.70 -8.73
CA PRO A 26 -38.37 -29.29 -9.31
C PRO A 26 -38.51 -28.77 -10.75
N ASP A 27 -39.46 -29.31 -11.54
CA ASP A 27 -39.70 -28.86 -12.91
C ASP A 27 -40.36 -27.51 -12.97
N LEU A 28 -41.28 -27.19 -12.04
CA LEU A 28 -41.86 -25.87 -11.93
C LEU A 28 -40.78 -24.83 -11.58
N VAL A 29 -39.89 -25.14 -10.65
CA VAL A 29 -38.76 -24.25 -10.28
C VAL A 29 -37.82 -24.06 -11.48
N ARG A 30 -37.55 -25.13 -12.23
CA ARG A 30 -36.72 -25.06 -13.45
C ARG A 30 -37.34 -24.16 -14.52
N ASN A 31 -38.65 -24.26 -14.74
CA ASN A 31 -39.36 -23.40 -15.69
C ASN A 31 -39.26 -21.91 -15.32
N TYR A 32 -39.36 -21.57 -14.03
CA TYR A 32 -39.12 -20.21 -13.56
C TYR A 32 -37.63 -19.81 -13.66
N GLU A 33 -36.74 -20.74 -13.44
CA GLU A 33 -35.28 -20.51 -13.60
C GLU A 33 -34.96 -20.20 -15.07
N ASP A 34 -35.52 -20.98 -16.02
CA ASP A 34 -35.37 -20.73 -17.45
C ASP A 34 -36.02 -19.42 -17.90
N TYR A 35 -37.16 -19.05 -17.33
CA TYR A 35 -37.80 -17.77 -17.59
C TYR A 35 -36.90 -16.60 -17.14
N PHE A 36 -36.39 -16.64 -15.90
CA PHE A 36 -35.49 -15.61 -15.40
C PHE A 36 -34.14 -15.60 -16.13
N TYR A 37 -33.70 -16.77 -16.61
CA TYR A 37 -32.49 -16.84 -17.42
C TYR A 37 -32.66 -16.08 -18.73
N ARG A 38 -33.76 -16.31 -19.44
CA ARG A 38 -34.09 -15.65 -20.73
C ARG A 38 -34.35 -14.15 -20.57
N ASP A 39 -34.80 -13.72 -19.42
CA ASP A 39 -35.01 -12.29 -19.10
C ASP A 39 -33.67 -11.54 -18.89
N ILE A 40 -32.65 -12.25 -18.43
CA ILE A 40 -31.36 -11.65 -18.10
C ILE A 40 -30.31 -11.86 -19.20
N PHE A 41 -30.37 -12.99 -19.92
CA PHE A 41 -29.39 -13.35 -20.92
C PHE A 41 -30.03 -13.52 -22.31
N ASP A 42 -29.30 -13.14 -23.36
CA ASP A 42 -29.65 -13.46 -24.74
C ASP A 42 -29.30 -14.92 -25.10
N ALA A 43 -29.59 -15.32 -26.34
CA ALA A 43 -29.28 -16.67 -26.84
C ALA A 43 -27.78 -17.02 -26.83
N ASP A 44 -26.93 -15.97 -26.90
CA ASP A 44 -25.46 -16.10 -26.89
C ASP A 44 -24.87 -16.02 -25.47
N GLY A 45 -25.72 -15.87 -24.45
CA GLY A 45 -25.32 -15.81 -23.04
C GLY A 45 -24.84 -14.44 -22.58
N ASN A 46 -25.06 -13.38 -23.38
CA ASN A 46 -24.73 -12.01 -22.96
C ASN A 46 -25.85 -11.45 -22.06
N ILE A 47 -25.47 -10.62 -21.09
CA ILE A 47 -26.43 -9.97 -20.18
C ILE A 47 -27.12 -8.84 -20.90
N THR A 48 -28.43 -8.96 -21.04
CA THR A 48 -29.33 -7.96 -21.64
C THR A 48 -29.98 -7.03 -20.61
N ASP A 49 -30.17 -7.52 -19.37
CA ASP A 49 -30.72 -6.74 -18.28
C ASP A 49 -29.72 -5.68 -17.80
N GLU A 50 -30.09 -4.41 -17.90
CA GLU A 50 -29.22 -3.27 -17.55
C GLU A 50 -28.85 -3.24 -16.06
N ALA A 51 -29.77 -3.59 -15.17
CA ALA A 51 -29.50 -3.61 -13.73
C ALA A 51 -28.48 -4.69 -13.38
N THR A 52 -28.62 -5.88 -13.94
CA THR A 52 -27.68 -7.00 -13.76
C THR A 52 -26.32 -6.65 -14.38
N ASN A 53 -26.29 -6.02 -15.55
CA ASN A 53 -25.05 -5.58 -16.19
C ASN A 53 -24.35 -4.50 -15.37
N PHE A 54 -25.09 -3.56 -14.80
CA PHE A 54 -24.55 -2.53 -13.92
C PHE A 54 -23.94 -3.16 -12.66
N ALA A 55 -24.68 -4.05 -11.98
CA ALA A 55 -24.19 -4.77 -10.80
C ALA A 55 -22.95 -5.61 -11.09
N ARG A 56 -22.94 -6.32 -12.23
CA ARG A 56 -21.76 -7.06 -12.68
C ARG A 56 -20.54 -6.16 -12.85
N LYS A 57 -20.70 -5.04 -13.58
CA LYS A 57 -19.61 -4.08 -13.82
C LYS A 57 -19.11 -3.45 -12.52
N GLU A 58 -19.98 -3.27 -11.52
CA GLU A 58 -19.58 -2.76 -10.21
C GLU A 58 -18.73 -3.78 -9.45
N VAL A 59 -19.19 -5.03 -9.34
CA VAL A 59 -18.47 -6.10 -8.63
C VAL A 59 -17.13 -6.41 -9.29
N THR A 60 -17.08 -6.43 -10.62
CA THR A 60 -15.84 -6.69 -11.38
C THR A 60 -14.97 -5.46 -11.55
N LEU A 61 -15.36 -4.30 -11.00
CA LEU A 61 -14.66 -3.02 -11.15
C LEU A 61 -14.42 -2.62 -12.62
N THR A 62 -15.34 -2.99 -13.50
CA THR A 62 -15.25 -2.75 -14.95
C THR A 62 -16.22 -1.68 -15.45
N GLN A 63 -16.78 -0.84 -14.57
CA GLN A 63 -17.62 0.28 -14.96
C GLN A 63 -16.88 1.27 -15.87
N ASP A 64 -17.60 1.87 -16.80
CA ASP A 64 -17.02 2.83 -17.74
C ASP A 64 -16.62 4.11 -17.01
N LEU A 65 -15.43 4.61 -17.35
CA LEU A 65 -14.90 5.83 -16.76
C LEU A 65 -15.60 7.05 -17.39
N LYS A 66 -16.08 7.97 -16.55
CA LYS A 66 -16.72 9.23 -16.97
C LYS A 66 -15.90 10.43 -16.48
N GLY A 67 -16.01 11.56 -17.16
CA GLY A 67 -15.32 12.79 -16.78
C GLY A 67 -13.81 12.75 -17.00
N PHE A 68 -13.03 13.24 -16.05
CA PHE A 68 -11.55 13.28 -16.13
C PHE A 68 -10.92 11.93 -16.47
N ALA A 69 -11.45 10.85 -15.90
CA ALA A 69 -10.99 9.50 -16.19
C ALA A 69 -11.26 9.04 -17.63
N GLN A 70 -12.30 9.61 -18.29
CA GLN A 70 -12.56 9.38 -19.71
C GLN A 70 -11.50 10.05 -20.61
N ASN A 71 -11.04 11.25 -20.24
CA ASN A 71 -9.97 11.94 -20.95
C ASN A 71 -8.64 11.17 -20.85
N LEU A 72 -8.34 10.59 -19.68
CA LEU A 72 -7.21 9.67 -19.52
C LEU A 72 -7.34 8.46 -20.45
N ASN A 73 -8.54 7.89 -20.58
CA ASN A 73 -8.80 6.78 -21.50
C ASN A 73 -8.43 7.15 -22.95
N ALA A 74 -8.82 8.36 -23.41
CA ALA A 74 -8.49 8.81 -24.77
C ALA A 74 -6.98 8.92 -25.01
N VAL A 75 -6.22 9.42 -24.02
CA VAL A 75 -4.75 9.49 -24.08
C VAL A 75 -4.12 8.10 -24.16
N PHE A 76 -4.60 7.13 -23.38
CA PHE A 76 -4.08 5.77 -23.40
C PHE A 76 -4.47 5.00 -24.66
N GLN A 77 -5.63 5.29 -25.25
CA GLN A 77 -6.04 4.67 -26.52
C GLN A 77 -5.18 5.12 -27.70
N GLN A 78 -4.74 6.37 -27.70
CA GLN A 78 -3.84 6.91 -28.74
C GLN A 78 -2.41 6.34 -28.63
N ASN A 79 -2.03 5.77 -27.47
CA ASN A 79 -0.70 5.24 -27.22
C ASN A 79 -0.77 3.74 -26.89
N PRO A 80 -0.60 2.83 -27.88
CA PRO A 80 -0.75 1.38 -27.69
C PRO A 80 0.12 0.78 -26.58
N TRP A 81 1.30 1.34 -26.34
CA TRP A 81 2.22 0.90 -25.28
C TRP A 81 1.71 1.24 -23.88
N ALA A 82 0.80 2.18 -23.75
CA ALA A 82 0.21 2.60 -22.48
C ALA A 82 -1.05 1.78 -22.09
N LYS A 83 -1.60 0.96 -23.00
CA LYS A 83 -2.81 0.16 -22.76
C LYS A 83 -2.76 -0.72 -21.50
N PRO A 84 -1.65 -1.41 -21.15
CA PRO A 84 -1.60 -2.20 -19.91
C PRO A 84 -1.80 -1.36 -18.66
N PHE A 85 -1.31 -0.12 -18.65
CA PHE A 85 -1.50 0.80 -17.52
C PHE A 85 -2.95 1.28 -17.40
N PHE A 86 -3.65 1.40 -18.52
CA PHE A 86 -5.06 1.82 -18.54
C PHE A 86 -6.00 0.79 -17.89
N LEU A 87 -5.81 -0.49 -18.15
CA LEU A 87 -6.62 -1.55 -17.50
C LEU A 87 -6.56 -1.43 -15.97
N PHE A 88 -5.37 -1.22 -15.43
CA PHE A 88 -5.18 -1.04 -14.00
C PHE A 88 -5.78 0.28 -13.49
N ALA A 89 -5.68 1.37 -14.25
CA ALA A 89 -6.26 2.66 -13.88
C ALA A 89 -7.79 2.58 -13.76
N ARG A 90 -8.46 1.89 -14.71
CA ARG A 90 -9.92 1.69 -14.70
C ARG A 90 -10.38 0.94 -13.44
N THR A 91 -9.74 -0.18 -13.15
CA THR A 91 -10.03 -0.97 -11.95
C THR A 91 -9.80 -0.15 -10.68
N GLY A 92 -8.70 0.62 -10.63
CA GLY A 92 -8.38 1.48 -9.50
C GLY A 92 -9.41 2.56 -9.24
N VAL A 93 -9.83 3.30 -10.26
CA VAL A 93 -10.86 4.34 -10.12
C VAL A 93 -12.20 3.73 -9.66
N ASN A 94 -12.58 2.58 -10.19
CA ASN A 94 -13.81 1.91 -9.79
C ASN A 94 -13.72 1.36 -8.35
N GLY A 95 -12.57 0.84 -7.95
CA GLY A 95 -12.30 0.43 -6.56
C GLY A 95 -12.42 1.61 -5.58
N LEU A 96 -11.89 2.79 -5.96
CA LEU A 96 -12.03 4.00 -5.16
C LEU A 96 -13.48 4.46 -5.04
N LYS A 97 -14.26 4.41 -6.14
CA LYS A 97 -15.69 4.73 -6.10
C LYS A 97 -16.43 3.79 -5.17
N LEU A 98 -16.12 2.49 -5.25
CA LEU A 98 -16.74 1.49 -4.37
C LEU A 98 -16.40 1.75 -2.90
N THR A 99 -15.14 2.03 -2.59
CA THR A 99 -14.70 2.42 -1.24
C THR A 99 -15.45 3.67 -0.76
N ALA A 100 -15.52 4.71 -1.59
CA ALA A 100 -16.21 5.94 -1.25
C ALA A 100 -17.71 5.71 -0.97
N LYS A 101 -18.39 4.85 -1.73
CA LYS A 101 -19.80 4.47 -1.49
C LYS A 101 -20.02 3.85 -0.10
N HIS A 102 -19.01 3.19 0.46
CA HIS A 102 -19.07 2.57 1.80
C HIS A 102 -18.60 3.53 2.90
N THR A 103 -17.89 4.61 2.57
CA THR A 103 -17.30 5.50 3.58
C THR A 103 -18.21 6.68 3.87
N PRO A 104 -18.75 6.82 5.10
CA PRO A 104 -19.56 7.97 5.49
C PRO A 104 -18.83 9.29 5.22
N GLY A 105 -19.52 10.25 4.60
CA GLY A 105 -18.97 11.53 4.18
C GLY A 105 -18.37 11.51 2.77
N PHE A 106 -17.55 10.50 2.43
CA PHE A 106 -16.98 10.35 1.08
C PHE A 106 -17.98 9.85 0.04
N ASN A 107 -19.05 9.20 0.46
CA ASN A 107 -20.16 8.77 -0.39
C ASN A 107 -20.79 9.92 -1.19
N PHE A 108 -20.82 11.14 -0.64
CA PHE A 108 -21.31 12.34 -1.34
C PHE A 108 -20.41 12.81 -2.49
N LEU A 109 -19.17 12.33 -2.59
CA LEU A 109 -18.31 12.58 -3.75
C LEU A 109 -18.67 11.70 -4.95
N VAL A 110 -19.49 10.66 -4.75
CA VAL A 110 -19.92 9.75 -5.80
C VAL A 110 -21.26 10.20 -6.34
N ARG A 111 -21.29 10.64 -7.62
CA ARG A 111 -22.50 11.14 -8.29
C ARG A 111 -23.65 10.15 -8.23
N GLU A 112 -23.40 8.86 -8.50
CA GLU A 112 -24.41 7.80 -8.41
C GLU A 112 -25.08 7.77 -7.03
N PHE A 113 -24.29 7.93 -5.95
CA PHE A 113 -24.84 7.97 -4.60
C PHE A 113 -25.81 9.15 -4.44
N ASN A 114 -25.41 10.34 -4.88
CA ASN A 114 -26.23 11.54 -4.77
C ASN A 114 -27.51 11.43 -5.61
N ASP A 115 -27.39 10.97 -6.85
CA ASP A 115 -28.52 10.82 -7.77
C ASP A 115 -29.59 9.90 -7.15
N ILE A 116 -29.19 8.79 -6.54
CA ILE A 116 -30.11 7.85 -5.88
C ILE A 116 -30.62 8.40 -4.54
N ALA A 117 -29.73 8.97 -3.71
CA ALA A 117 -30.10 9.44 -2.37
C ALA A 117 -31.16 10.54 -2.41
N PHE A 118 -31.04 11.48 -3.35
CA PHE A 118 -31.95 12.61 -3.50
C PHE A 118 -33.16 12.34 -4.38
N ALA A 119 -33.22 11.24 -5.12
CA ALA A 119 -34.38 10.81 -5.89
C ALA A 119 -35.58 10.51 -4.97
N ARG A 120 -36.78 10.74 -5.46
CA ARG A 120 -38.04 10.52 -4.72
C ARG A 120 -38.96 9.61 -5.51
N PRO A 121 -39.60 8.61 -4.87
CA PRO A 121 -40.64 7.80 -5.51
C PRO A 121 -41.76 8.71 -6.08
N GLY A 122 -42.34 8.31 -7.21
CA GLY A 122 -43.38 9.06 -7.89
C GLY A 122 -42.87 10.27 -8.69
N LYS A 123 -41.56 10.46 -8.83
CA LYS A 123 -40.93 11.45 -9.71
C LYS A 123 -40.26 10.75 -10.90
N PRO A 124 -40.05 11.44 -12.05
CA PRO A 124 -39.37 10.86 -13.19
C PRO A 124 -38.00 10.28 -12.81
N LEU A 125 -37.77 9.04 -13.21
CA LEU A 125 -36.54 8.28 -12.91
C LEU A 125 -35.60 8.17 -14.11
N ASP A 126 -35.81 8.96 -15.16
CA ASP A 126 -35.08 8.87 -16.43
C ASP A 126 -33.56 8.96 -16.27
N ASN A 127 -33.11 9.78 -15.33
CA ASN A 127 -31.69 9.95 -15.02
C ASN A 127 -31.10 8.75 -14.26
N LEU A 128 -31.93 7.84 -13.72
CA LEU A 128 -31.53 6.72 -12.91
C LEU A 128 -31.47 5.41 -13.69
N SER A 129 -32.03 5.38 -14.92
CA SER A 129 -32.01 4.21 -15.82
C SER A 129 -30.57 3.71 -16.06
N GLN A 130 -29.60 4.63 -16.15
CA GLN A 130 -28.17 4.30 -16.27
C GLN A 130 -27.61 3.49 -15.09
N TYR A 131 -28.31 3.43 -13.95
CA TYR A 131 -27.96 2.64 -12.76
C TYR A 131 -28.85 1.39 -12.62
N GLY A 132 -29.67 1.11 -13.64
CA GLY A 132 -30.61 -0.01 -13.64
C GLY A 132 -31.83 0.22 -12.76
N ILE A 133 -32.22 1.50 -12.53
CA ILE A 133 -33.37 1.89 -11.72
C ILE A 133 -34.46 2.43 -12.66
N PHE A 134 -35.52 1.66 -12.84
CA PHE A 134 -36.61 1.98 -13.77
C PHE A 134 -37.95 2.19 -13.05
N THR A 135 -38.09 1.61 -11.85
CA THR A 135 -39.33 1.65 -11.07
C THR A 135 -39.10 2.26 -9.69
N ASP A 136 -40.16 2.71 -9.05
CA ASP A 136 -40.10 3.15 -7.65
C ASP A 136 -39.61 2.04 -6.71
N GLN A 137 -39.89 0.77 -7.00
CA GLN A 137 -39.44 -0.35 -6.23
C GLN A 137 -37.90 -0.54 -6.38
N ASP A 138 -37.37 -0.35 -7.60
CA ASP A 138 -35.91 -0.39 -7.81
C ASP A 138 -35.22 0.74 -7.05
N LEU A 139 -35.84 1.94 -7.01
CA LEU A 139 -35.31 3.06 -6.23
C LEU A 139 -35.28 2.74 -4.73
N VAL A 140 -36.35 2.14 -4.19
CA VAL A 140 -36.38 1.71 -2.79
C VAL A 140 -35.29 0.71 -2.48
N ASN A 141 -35.11 -0.30 -3.36
CA ASN A 141 -34.08 -1.32 -3.23
C ASN A 141 -32.67 -0.71 -3.32
N ALA A 142 -32.43 0.22 -4.25
CA ALA A 142 -31.16 0.92 -4.39
C ALA A 142 -30.82 1.77 -3.15
N LYS A 143 -31.81 2.46 -2.59
CA LYS A 143 -31.64 3.22 -1.33
C LYS A 143 -31.34 2.28 -0.14
N ALA A 144 -32.04 1.17 -0.04
CA ALA A 144 -31.78 0.16 0.99
C ALA A 144 -30.33 -0.38 0.88
N LEU A 145 -29.88 -0.65 -0.34
CA LEU A 145 -28.49 -1.08 -0.60
C LEU A 145 -27.48 0.00 -0.18
N GLN A 146 -27.73 1.28 -0.51
CA GLN A 146 -26.87 2.39 -0.07
C GLN A 146 -26.83 2.52 1.46
N THR A 147 -27.97 2.39 2.12
CA THR A 147 -28.05 2.40 3.59
C THR A 147 -27.27 1.26 4.20
N GLY A 148 -27.40 0.04 3.65
CA GLY A 148 -26.60 -1.11 4.07
C GLY A 148 -25.10 -0.91 3.90
N ARG A 149 -24.68 -0.34 2.77
CA ARG A 149 -23.26 0.00 2.52
C ARG A 149 -22.74 1.01 3.54
N LEU A 150 -23.52 2.05 3.83
CA LEU A 150 -23.13 3.07 4.83
C LEU A 150 -23.07 2.50 6.24
N ALA A 151 -24.02 1.63 6.63
CA ALA A 151 -24.03 1.00 7.93
C ALA A 151 -22.80 0.11 8.10
N MET A 152 -22.45 -0.70 7.09
CA MET A 152 -21.24 -1.50 7.09
C MET A 152 -19.98 -0.65 7.14
N GLY A 153 -19.91 0.41 6.34
CA GLY A 153 -18.78 1.33 6.34
C GLY A 153 -18.63 2.08 7.66
N ALA A 154 -19.71 2.54 8.26
CA ALA A 154 -19.70 3.18 9.57
C ALA A 154 -19.19 2.22 10.67
N SER A 155 -19.61 0.96 10.62
CA SER A 155 -19.11 -0.07 11.55
C SER A 155 -17.61 -0.29 11.38
N LEU A 156 -17.12 -0.36 10.14
CA LEU A 156 -15.70 -0.49 9.84
C LEU A 156 -14.89 0.73 10.30
N VAL A 157 -15.40 1.94 10.06
CA VAL A 157 -14.77 3.19 10.51
C VAL A 157 -14.67 3.20 12.04
N SER A 158 -15.75 2.83 12.75
CA SER A 158 -15.75 2.79 14.21
C SER A 158 -14.79 1.75 14.76
N MET A 159 -14.75 0.56 14.16
CA MET A 159 -13.82 -0.52 14.55
C MET A 159 -12.37 -0.11 14.27
N ALA A 160 -12.09 0.47 13.12
CA ALA A 160 -10.76 0.94 12.75
C ALA A 160 -10.29 2.08 13.66
N ALA A 161 -11.15 3.05 13.95
CA ALA A 161 -10.85 4.13 14.87
C ALA A 161 -10.54 3.60 16.29
N TRP A 162 -11.36 2.68 16.80
CA TRP A 162 -11.10 2.03 18.08
C TRP A 162 -9.78 1.27 18.08
N ALA A 163 -9.50 0.47 17.05
CA ALA A 163 -8.27 -0.30 16.96
C ALA A 163 -7.04 0.62 16.87
N TRP A 164 -7.12 1.73 16.12
CA TRP A 164 -6.07 2.73 16.05
C TRP A 164 -5.88 3.44 17.41
N MET A 165 -6.94 3.94 18.04
CA MET A 165 -6.89 4.62 19.34
C MET A 165 -6.29 3.75 20.44
N THR A 166 -6.49 2.44 20.37
CA THR A 166 -5.91 1.47 21.31
C THR A 166 -4.51 1.00 20.94
N GLY A 167 -3.90 1.57 19.88
CA GLY A 167 -2.58 1.19 19.39
C GLY A 167 -2.52 -0.20 18.74
N ARG A 168 -3.67 -0.77 18.42
CA ARG A 168 -3.79 -2.11 17.81
C ARG A 168 -3.84 -2.11 16.29
N MET A 169 -3.72 -0.95 15.66
CA MET A 169 -3.75 -0.84 14.20
C MET A 169 -2.72 0.16 13.72
N THR A 170 -2.05 -0.18 12.62
CA THR A 170 -1.14 0.72 11.91
C THR A 170 -1.68 1.04 10.53
N GLY A 171 -1.39 2.25 10.05
CA GLY A 171 -1.68 2.69 8.69
C GLY A 171 -0.51 2.48 7.73
N ASN A 172 -0.40 3.37 6.74
CA ASN A 172 0.68 3.33 5.74
C ASN A 172 2.03 3.81 6.28
N GLY A 173 2.06 4.44 7.46
CA GLY A 173 3.25 5.06 8.04
C GLY A 173 3.58 6.42 7.42
N PRO A 174 4.81 6.95 7.64
CA PRO A 174 5.20 8.30 7.24
C PRO A 174 4.95 8.61 5.76
N VAL A 175 4.55 9.85 5.47
CA VAL A 175 4.33 10.35 4.10
C VAL A 175 5.62 10.31 3.28
N ASP A 176 6.74 10.71 3.88
CA ASP A 176 8.05 10.63 3.25
C ASP A 176 8.42 9.17 2.96
N ARG A 177 8.59 8.87 1.68
CA ARG A 177 8.91 7.51 1.21
C ARG A 177 10.22 6.97 1.79
N GLN A 178 11.24 7.82 1.95
CA GLN A 178 12.53 7.40 2.49
C GLN A 178 12.41 7.11 3.99
N LYS A 179 11.70 7.97 4.73
CA LYS A 179 11.40 7.75 6.15
C LYS A 179 10.55 6.49 6.35
N ARG A 180 9.52 6.29 5.54
CA ARG A 180 8.67 5.10 5.58
C ARG A 180 9.47 3.82 5.31
N GLN A 181 10.36 3.84 4.30
CA GLN A 181 11.25 2.70 4.03
C GLN A 181 12.16 2.40 5.22
N ALA A 182 12.76 3.44 5.82
CA ALA A 182 13.60 3.29 6.99
C ALA A 182 12.81 2.71 8.19
N TRP A 183 11.58 3.14 8.39
CA TRP A 183 10.70 2.60 9.43
C TRP A 183 10.35 1.13 9.17
N THR A 184 10.02 0.77 7.94
CA THR A 184 9.76 -0.62 7.56
C THR A 184 10.99 -1.49 7.78
N ASP A 185 12.17 -1.00 7.41
CA ASP A 185 13.45 -1.66 7.68
C ASP A 185 13.75 -1.78 9.19
N GLY A 186 13.26 -0.82 9.98
CA GLY A 186 13.30 -0.84 11.44
C GLY A 186 12.21 -1.70 12.10
N GLY A 187 11.39 -2.40 11.30
CA GLY A 187 10.35 -3.31 11.79
C GLY A 187 8.97 -2.68 11.96
N TYR A 188 8.72 -1.50 11.39
CA TYR A 188 7.36 -0.96 11.28
C TYR A 188 6.54 -1.81 10.33
N GLN A 189 5.42 -2.32 10.82
CA GLN A 189 4.50 -3.14 10.04
C GLN A 189 3.36 -2.26 9.53
N GLN A 190 3.30 -2.09 8.21
CA GLN A 190 2.26 -1.31 7.57
C GLN A 190 0.94 -2.09 7.56
N ARG A 191 -0.18 -1.40 7.70
CA ARG A 191 -1.54 -1.96 7.54
C ARG A 191 -1.75 -3.26 8.32
N THR A 192 -1.37 -3.25 9.59
CA THR A 192 -1.41 -4.42 10.46
C THR A 192 -2.34 -4.19 11.63
N LEU A 193 -3.17 -5.20 11.93
CA LEU A 193 -3.97 -5.30 13.15
C LEU A 193 -3.27 -6.22 14.14
N TYR A 194 -3.11 -5.79 15.38
CA TYR A 194 -2.46 -6.55 16.43
C TYR A 194 -3.47 -7.22 17.38
N PHE A 195 -3.31 -8.52 17.54
CA PHE A 195 -4.06 -9.37 18.47
C PHE A 195 -3.06 -10.03 19.42
N GLY A 196 -2.77 -9.35 20.54
CA GLY A 196 -1.69 -9.78 21.44
C GLY A 196 -0.33 -9.73 20.75
N ASP A 197 0.35 -10.87 20.67
CA ASP A 197 1.69 -10.98 20.09
C ASP A 197 1.69 -11.21 18.56
N VAL A 198 0.52 -11.27 17.95
CA VAL A 198 0.37 -11.53 16.51
C VAL A 198 -0.20 -10.31 15.80
N GLY A 199 0.48 -9.88 14.75
CA GLY A 199 0.00 -8.89 13.80
C GLY A 199 -0.55 -9.57 12.54
N VAL A 200 -1.71 -9.14 12.09
CA VAL A 200 -2.37 -9.61 10.86
C VAL A 200 -2.42 -8.47 9.87
N GLU A 201 -1.77 -8.64 8.71
CA GLU A 201 -1.84 -7.64 7.65
C GLU A 201 -3.23 -7.64 7.02
N TYR A 202 -3.91 -6.48 7.05
CA TYR A 202 -5.24 -6.34 6.47
C TYR A 202 -5.22 -5.84 5.00
N ASP A 203 -4.07 -5.86 4.36
CA ASP A 203 -3.91 -5.37 2.97
C ASP A 203 -4.74 -6.15 1.94
N SER A 204 -4.98 -7.43 2.19
CA SER A 204 -5.73 -8.32 1.30
C SER A 204 -7.25 -8.16 1.38
N PHE A 205 -7.78 -7.41 2.35
CA PHE A 205 -9.23 -7.24 2.55
C PHE A 205 -9.80 -6.09 1.71
N GLU A 206 -9.61 -6.13 0.40
CA GLU A 206 -10.17 -5.11 -0.49
C GLU A 206 -11.70 -5.22 -0.60
N PRO A 207 -12.44 -4.10 -0.66
CA PRO A 207 -11.99 -2.68 -0.60
C PRO A 207 -11.86 -2.12 0.82
N PHE A 208 -12.15 -2.89 1.85
CA PHE A 208 -12.26 -2.43 3.25
C PHE A 208 -10.92 -2.01 3.86
N ASN A 209 -9.81 -2.61 3.40
CA ASN A 209 -8.47 -2.23 3.80
C ASN A 209 -8.15 -0.75 3.54
N GLN A 210 -8.79 -0.15 2.52
CA GLN A 210 -8.62 1.27 2.20
C GLN A 210 -9.28 2.15 3.25
N ILE A 211 -10.49 1.79 3.71
CA ILE A 211 -11.19 2.50 4.79
C ILE A 211 -10.35 2.39 6.07
N MET A 212 -9.90 1.21 6.41
CA MET A 212 -9.10 0.95 7.61
C MET A 212 -7.78 1.73 7.60
N SER A 213 -7.01 1.64 6.51
CA SER A 213 -5.74 2.37 6.41
C SER A 213 -5.95 3.88 6.41
N MET A 214 -7.02 4.38 5.77
CA MET A 214 -7.38 5.79 5.76
C MET A 214 -7.64 6.30 7.19
N ILE A 215 -8.41 5.56 8.00
CA ILE A 215 -8.68 5.94 9.37
C ILE A 215 -7.40 5.98 10.22
N ALA A 216 -6.52 4.97 10.08
CA ALA A 216 -5.24 4.96 10.77
C ALA A 216 -4.34 6.12 10.33
N ASP A 217 -4.27 6.40 9.03
CA ASP A 217 -3.46 7.49 8.48
C ASP A 217 -4.00 8.87 8.90
N ILE A 218 -5.33 9.04 8.94
CA ILE A 218 -5.95 10.27 9.49
C ILE A 218 -5.66 10.38 10.98
N GLY A 219 -5.74 9.29 11.72
CA GLY A 219 -5.39 9.25 13.12
C GLY A 219 -3.95 9.66 13.36
N ASP A 220 -3.00 9.02 12.67
CA ASP A 220 -1.58 9.36 12.76
C ASP A 220 -1.33 10.81 12.32
N ALA A 221 -2.00 11.25 11.25
CA ALA A 221 -1.93 12.64 10.81
C ALA A 221 -2.53 13.60 11.84
N SER A 222 -3.66 13.28 12.46
CA SER A 222 -4.30 14.14 13.46
C SER A 222 -3.42 14.31 14.68
N LEU A 223 -2.72 13.28 15.13
CA LEU A 223 -1.71 13.38 16.18
C LEU A 223 -0.56 14.33 15.81
N LEU A 224 -0.20 14.36 14.54
CA LEU A 224 0.84 15.26 14.02
C LEU A 224 0.28 16.64 13.67
N MET A 225 -1.03 16.81 13.50
CA MET A 225 -1.64 18.01 12.93
C MET A 225 -2.42 18.88 13.94
N GLY A 226 -2.79 18.43 15.13
CA GLY A 226 -3.62 19.18 16.05
C GLY A 226 -5.05 19.44 15.53
N GLU A 227 -5.83 20.24 16.25
CA GLU A 227 -7.26 20.46 15.93
C GLU A 227 -7.53 21.38 14.73
N GLU A 228 -6.55 22.16 14.27
CA GLU A 228 -6.76 23.10 13.17
C GLU A 228 -6.61 22.45 11.79
N TRP A 229 -7.72 22.36 11.07
CA TRP A 229 -7.78 21.94 9.68
C TRP A 229 -7.44 23.09 8.73
N THR A 230 -6.15 23.44 8.62
CA THR A 230 -5.66 24.41 7.63
C THR A 230 -5.61 23.77 6.23
N GLU A 231 -5.59 24.61 5.17
CA GLU A 231 -5.44 24.11 3.79
C GLU A 231 -4.19 23.21 3.62
N ASP A 232 -3.07 23.59 4.24
CA ASP A 232 -1.85 22.78 4.25
C ASP A 232 -2.05 21.43 4.89
N ASN A 233 -2.86 21.33 5.91
CA ASN A 233 -3.14 20.11 6.63
C ASN A 233 -4.10 19.22 5.83
N LEU A 234 -5.11 19.81 5.23
CA LEU A 234 -6.00 19.11 4.29
C LEU A 234 -5.20 18.55 3.11
N MET A 235 -4.24 19.31 2.59
CA MET A 235 -3.36 18.85 1.53
C MET A 235 -2.48 17.66 1.99
N LYS A 236 -1.95 17.68 3.21
CA LYS A 236 -1.18 16.56 3.78
C LYS A 236 -2.03 15.32 3.97
N VAL A 237 -3.26 15.46 4.48
CA VAL A 237 -4.22 14.36 4.58
C VAL A 237 -4.56 13.83 3.18
N ALA A 238 -4.84 14.69 2.22
CA ALA A 238 -5.10 14.29 0.84
C ALA A 238 -3.89 13.54 0.23
N LEU A 239 -2.68 13.96 0.52
CA LEU A 239 -1.45 13.24 0.12
C LEU A 239 -1.34 11.86 0.80
N LEU A 240 -1.65 11.75 2.09
CA LEU A 240 -1.68 10.47 2.80
C LEU A 240 -2.72 9.53 2.20
N LEU A 241 -3.92 10.03 1.99
CA LEU A 241 -5.00 9.26 1.36
C LEU A 241 -4.62 8.83 -0.06
N SER A 242 -3.99 9.71 -0.84
CA SER A 242 -3.50 9.40 -2.18
C SER A 242 -2.42 8.32 -2.17
N GLN A 243 -1.57 8.28 -1.14
CA GLN A 243 -0.54 7.25 -0.99
C GLN A 243 -1.13 5.88 -0.64
N GLY A 244 -2.14 5.83 0.23
CA GLY A 244 -2.88 4.62 0.52
C GLY A 244 -3.47 4.00 -0.75
N VAL A 245 -4.02 4.86 -1.59
CA VAL A 245 -4.57 4.52 -2.90
C VAL A 245 -3.48 4.11 -3.90
N THR A 246 -2.42 4.90 -4.05
CA THR A 246 -1.37 4.67 -5.06
C THR A 246 -0.43 3.51 -4.71
N SER A 247 -0.39 3.08 -3.46
CA SER A 247 0.38 1.90 -3.05
C SER A 247 -0.23 0.57 -3.53
N LYS A 248 -1.47 0.59 -4.02
CA LYS A 248 -2.13 -0.60 -4.56
C LYS A 248 -1.54 -1.04 -5.90
N SER A 249 -1.47 -2.34 -6.12
CA SER A 249 -0.86 -2.94 -7.31
C SER A 249 -1.49 -2.42 -8.61
N TYR A 250 -2.80 -2.19 -8.63
CA TYR A 250 -3.53 -1.68 -9.79
C TYR A 250 -3.31 -0.19 -10.06
N LEU A 251 -2.91 0.60 -9.04
CA LEU A 251 -2.55 2.02 -9.19
C LEU A 251 -1.04 2.25 -9.23
N ALA A 252 -0.23 1.28 -8.81
CA ALA A 252 1.22 1.34 -8.92
C ALA A 252 1.69 1.54 -10.38
N GLY A 253 0.94 0.96 -11.34
CA GLY A 253 1.16 1.19 -12.78
C GLY A 253 0.94 2.65 -13.17
N LEU A 254 -0.15 3.27 -12.70
CA LEU A 254 -0.46 4.68 -12.96
C LEU A 254 0.55 5.61 -12.29
N GLN A 255 0.95 5.31 -11.06
CA GLN A 255 2.00 6.08 -10.36
C GLN A 255 3.35 5.95 -11.08
N SER A 256 3.72 4.75 -11.51
CA SER A 256 4.93 4.52 -12.29
C SER A 256 4.93 5.32 -13.59
N PHE A 257 3.77 5.41 -14.25
CA PHE A 257 3.57 6.22 -15.44
C PHE A 257 3.71 7.72 -15.13
N ALA A 258 3.04 8.21 -14.08
CA ALA A 258 3.15 9.62 -13.65
C ALA A 258 4.59 9.98 -13.23
N ASP A 259 5.28 9.08 -12.55
CA ASP A 259 6.67 9.25 -12.12
C ASP A 259 7.64 9.30 -13.32
N LEU A 260 7.32 8.61 -14.43
CA LEU A 260 8.11 8.66 -15.66
C LEU A 260 8.10 10.06 -16.29
N PHE A 261 6.93 10.74 -16.27
CA PHE A 261 6.78 12.12 -16.73
C PHE A 261 7.27 13.16 -15.73
N GLY A 262 7.34 12.81 -14.45
CA GLY A 262 7.80 13.69 -13.38
C GLY A 262 9.31 13.95 -13.34
N GLY A 263 10.10 13.36 -14.24
CA GLY A 263 11.52 13.66 -14.48
C GLY A 263 12.49 13.38 -13.33
N LYS A 264 12.11 12.60 -12.31
CA LYS A 264 12.99 12.28 -11.18
C LYS A 264 14.10 11.29 -11.59
N PRO A 265 15.39 11.59 -11.33
CA PRO A 265 16.52 10.71 -11.67
C PRO A 265 16.38 9.32 -11.03
N GLY A 266 16.67 8.27 -11.79
CA GLY A 266 16.67 6.89 -11.30
C GLY A 266 15.31 6.18 -11.27
N GLN A 267 14.18 6.88 -11.49
CA GLN A 267 12.85 6.24 -11.52
C GLN A 267 12.61 5.51 -12.85
N ALA A 268 13.04 6.08 -13.96
CA ALA A 268 12.99 5.41 -15.26
C ALA A 268 13.68 4.03 -15.20
N SER A 269 14.83 3.95 -14.55
CA SER A 269 15.60 2.72 -14.36
C SER A 269 14.81 1.64 -13.61
N ARG A 270 14.08 2.01 -12.56
CA ARG A 270 13.27 1.07 -11.77
C ARG A 270 12.04 0.57 -12.53
N ILE A 271 11.44 1.44 -13.34
CA ILE A 271 10.29 1.10 -14.19
C ILE A 271 10.74 0.14 -15.29
N ILE A 272 11.84 0.43 -15.97
CA ILE A 272 12.43 -0.43 -17.01
C ILE A 272 12.81 -1.79 -16.41
N ALA A 273 13.44 -1.82 -15.23
CA ALA A 273 13.75 -3.07 -14.54
C ALA A 273 12.49 -3.86 -14.17
N GLY A 274 11.39 -3.18 -13.79
CA GLY A 274 10.08 -3.78 -13.56
C GLY A 274 9.50 -4.40 -14.83
N PHE A 275 9.52 -3.68 -15.91
CA PHE A 275 9.06 -4.13 -17.22
C PHE A 275 9.87 -5.33 -17.72
N ALA A 276 11.20 -5.24 -17.70
CA ALA A 276 12.09 -6.33 -18.12
C ALA A 276 11.83 -7.61 -17.30
N ASN A 277 11.61 -7.48 -15.99
CA ASN A 277 11.30 -8.62 -15.14
C ASN A 277 9.94 -9.28 -15.47
N ASN A 278 8.95 -8.50 -15.87
CA ASN A 278 7.63 -9.01 -16.24
C ASN A 278 7.61 -9.72 -17.59
N GLN A 279 8.59 -9.47 -18.46
CA GLN A 279 8.75 -10.18 -19.73
C GLN A 279 9.33 -11.59 -19.55
N ILE A 280 9.89 -11.90 -18.37
CA ILE A 280 10.43 -13.24 -18.10
C ILE A 280 9.26 -14.17 -17.75
N PRO A 281 9.05 -15.28 -18.47
CA PRO A 281 7.97 -16.22 -18.20
C PRO A 281 7.97 -16.70 -16.74
N LEU A 282 6.79 -16.91 -16.17
CA LEU A 282 6.58 -17.39 -14.80
C LEU A 282 7.19 -16.46 -13.71
N ALA A 283 7.30 -15.16 -14.00
CA ALA A 283 7.90 -14.18 -13.07
C ALA A 283 7.22 -14.18 -11.69
N GLY A 284 5.89 -14.37 -11.62
CA GLY A 284 5.13 -14.47 -10.37
C GLY A 284 5.57 -15.68 -9.55
N ILE A 285 5.45 -16.88 -10.12
CA ILE A 285 5.79 -18.15 -9.43
C ILE A 285 7.25 -18.13 -8.99
N ARG A 286 8.16 -17.68 -9.85
CA ARG A 286 9.58 -17.60 -9.54
C ARG A 286 9.86 -16.61 -8.40
N ASN A 287 9.16 -15.49 -8.35
CA ASN A 287 9.29 -14.51 -7.26
C ASN A 287 8.78 -15.10 -5.94
N ASP A 288 7.67 -15.82 -5.95
CA ASP A 288 7.09 -16.41 -4.75
C ASP A 288 7.95 -17.58 -4.23
N LEU A 289 8.44 -18.45 -5.11
CA LEU A 289 9.45 -19.45 -4.76
C LEU A 289 10.73 -18.79 -4.24
N GLY A 290 11.16 -17.68 -4.87
CA GLY A 290 12.29 -16.89 -4.40
C GLY A 290 12.09 -16.37 -2.98
N LYS A 291 10.91 -15.88 -2.61
CA LYS A 291 10.58 -15.42 -1.24
C LYS A 291 10.67 -16.57 -0.22
N ILE A 292 10.27 -17.79 -0.59
CA ILE A 292 10.34 -18.96 0.30
C ILE A 292 11.79 -19.34 0.59
N PHE A 293 12.63 -19.43 -0.45
CA PHE A 293 13.98 -19.98 -0.35
C PHE A 293 15.06 -18.93 -0.03
N THR A 294 14.80 -17.64 -0.25
CA THR A 294 15.74 -16.55 0.04
C THR A 294 15.25 -15.66 1.18
N PRO A 295 15.60 -16.01 2.44
CA PRO A 295 15.04 -15.34 3.61
C PRO A 295 15.54 -13.92 3.81
N HIS A 296 16.71 -13.56 3.31
CA HIS A 296 17.36 -12.29 3.63
C HIS A 296 17.01 -11.18 2.63
N THR A 297 16.71 -10.01 3.16
CA THR A 297 16.64 -8.78 2.37
C THR A 297 18.06 -8.34 1.99
N ARG A 298 18.22 -7.82 0.77
CA ARG A 298 19.51 -7.40 0.24
C ARG A 298 19.64 -5.89 0.15
N GLU A 299 20.84 -5.37 0.37
CA GLU A 299 21.20 -4.00 0.04
C GLU A 299 21.43 -3.87 -1.47
N LEU A 300 20.87 -2.82 -2.06
CA LEU A 300 20.93 -2.58 -3.49
C LEU A 300 21.60 -1.24 -3.77
N SER A 301 22.45 -1.17 -4.77
CA SER A 301 22.88 0.11 -5.32
C SER A 301 21.71 0.83 -6.04
N SER A 302 21.92 2.08 -6.43
CA SER A 302 20.98 2.82 -7.28
C SER A 302 20.85 2.24 -8.70
N GLY A 303 21.68 1.27 -9.06
CA GLY A 303 21.76 0.68 -10.38
C GLY A 303 20.61 -0.27 -10.73
N ILE A 304 20.27 -0.32 -12.04
CA ILE A 304 19.22 -1.20 -12.59
C ILE A 304 19.57 -2.68 -12.39
N PHE A 305 20.84 -3.02 -12.55
CA PHE A 305 21.32 -4.41 -12.51
C PHE A 305 21.04 -5.07 -11.16
N ASP A 306 21.33 -4.39 -10.06
CA ASP A 306 21.09 -4.93 -8.73
C ASP A 306 19.59 -5.13 -8.46
N SER A 307 18.77 -4.23 -8.98
CA SER A 307 17.30 -4.37 -8.90
C SER A 307 16.79 -5.58 -9.68
N ILE A 308 17.31 -5.84 -10.89
CA ILE A 308 16.95 -7.01 -11.70
C ILE A 308 17.46 -8.29 -11.02
N ARG A 309 18.70 -8.31 -10.56
CA ARG A 309 19.29 -9.46 -9.85
C ARG A 309 18.48 -9.83 -8.61
N ASN A 310 18.17 -8.84 -7.78
CA ASN A 310 17.41 -9.07 -6.55
C ASN A 310 15.99 -9.59 -6.82
N ARG A 311 15.30 -9.06 -7.84
CA ARG A 311 13.97 -9.56 -8.24
C ARG A 311 14.02 -10.98 -8.77
N ASN A 312 15.07 -11.36 -9.48
CA ASN A 312 15.26 -12.70 -10.01
C ASN A 312 15.95 -13.67 -9.02
N LYS A 313 16.25 -13.20 -7.80
CA LYS A 313 16.96 -13.99 -6.79
C LYS A 313 18.27 -14.63 -7.29
N MET A 314 18.92 -13.98 -8.24
CA MET A 314 20.19 -14.42 -8.81
C MET A 314 21.37 -14.09 -7.89
N SER A 315 21.19 -13.17 -6.95
CA SER A 315 22.23 -12.70 -6.03
C SER A 315 22.84 -13.80 -5.15
N GLU A 316 22.16 -14.92 -4.95
CA GLU A 316 22.63 -16.03 -4.13
C GLU A 316 23.30 -17.15 -4.93
N LYS A 317 23.18 -17.12 -6.26
CA LYS A 317 23.65 -18.22 -7.12
C LYS A 317 24.93 -17.90 -7.89
N LEU A 318 25.37 -16.65 -7.92
CA LEU A 318 26.57 -16.23 -8.64
C LEU A 318 27.70 -15.97 -7.64
N PRO A 319 28.67 -16.90 -7.49
CA PRO A 319 29.80 -16.72 -6.59
C PRO A 319 30.56 -15.42 -6.88
N GLY A 320 30.88 -14.67 -5.85
CA GLY A 320 31.58 -13.38 -5.93
C GLY A 320 30.76 -12.19 -6.46
N GLN A 321 29.48 -12.39 -6.76
CA GLN A 321 28.55 -11.35 -7.19
C GLN A 321 27.32 -11.22 -6.26
N ASP A 322 27.35 -11.83 -5.09
CA ASP A 322 26.27 -11.79 -4.12
C ASP A 322 26.04 -10.36 -3.61
N LEU A 323 24.78 -9.94 -3.65
CA LEU A 323 24.39 -8.69 -3.03
C LEU A 323 24.48 -8.83 -1.50
N PRO A 324 25.03 -7.82 -0.80
CA PRO A 324 25.20 -7.89 0.64
C PRO A 324 23.84 -7.93 1.35
N ILE A 325 23.82 -8.61 2.49
CA ILE A 325 22.62 -8.71 3.33
C ILE A 325 22.33 -7.36 3.97
N LYS A 326 21.07 -7.01 4.07
CA LYS A 326 20.58 -5.86 4.81
C LYS A 326 20.42 -6.23 6.29
N TYR A 327 20.89 -5.38 7.19
CA TYR A 327 20.79 -5.59 8.63
C TYR A 327 19.82 -4.60 9.28
N ASP A 328 19.13 -5.07 10.31
CA ASP A 328 18.31 -4.25 11.17
C ASP A 328 19.18 -3.32 12.03
N LEU A 329 18.99 -2.01 11.89
CA LEU A 329 19.75 -1.00 12.60
C LEU A 329 19.59 -1.08 14.14
N LEU A 330 18.48 -1.63 14.64
CA LEU A 330 18.18 -1.63 16.06
C LEU A 330 18.86 -2.79 16.81
N ASN A 331 19.03 -3.93 16.13
CA ASN A 331 19.57 -5.13 16.77
C ASN A 331 20.72 -5.81 16.02
N GLY A 332 21.06 -5.35 14.81
CA GLY A 332 22.15 -5.87 13.99
C GLY A 332 21.93 -7.28 13.44
N ARG A 333 20.70 -7.78 13.52
CA ARG A 333 20.36 -9.07 12.91
C ARG A 333 20.09 -8.88 11.42
N PRO A 334 20.41 -9.90 10.59
CA PRO A 334 20.00 -9.89 9.21
C PRO A 334 18.50 -9.64 9.10
N LEU A 335 18.09 -8.68 8.25
CA LEU A 335 16.68 -8.51 7.93
C LEU A 335 16.20 -9.75 7.21
N LYS A 336 15.41 -10.54 7.91
CA LYS A 336 14.90 -11.82 7.47
C LYS A 336 13.40 -11.74 7.38
N ASN A 337 12.87 -12.11 6.21
CA ASN A 337 11.45 -12.34 6.07
C ASN A 337 11.12 -13.64 6.80
N HIS A 338 10.44 -13.60 7.91
CA HIS A 338 9.89 -14.72 8.68
C HIS A 338 10.71 -16.06 8.69
N ASP A 339 10.30 -17.05 9.44
CA ASP A 339 10.77 -18.43 9.35
C ASP A 339 10.29 -19.12 8.05
N PHE A 340 10.81 -20.28 7.74
CA PHE A 340 10.50 -20.99 6.48
C PHE A 340 9.01 -21.31 6.35
N ILE A 341 8.36 -21.77 7.42
CA ILE A 341 6.95 -22.18 7.41
C ILE A 341 6.07 -20.95 7.14
N THR A 342 6.32 -19.85 7.85
CA THR A 342 5.56 -18.59 7.66
C THR A 342 5.80 -18.02 6.27
N ARG A 343 7.02 -18.11 5.71
CA ARG A 343 7.27 -17.69 4.32
C ARG A 343 6.50 -18.51 3.31
N ALA A 344 6.50 -19.85 3.50
CA ALA A 344 5.74 -20.74 2.63
C ALA A 344 4.25 -20.44 2.72
N TYR A 345 3.73 -20.25 3.93
CA TYR A 345 2.33 -19.85 4.15
C TYR A 345 2.01 -18.52 3.45
N ASN A 346 2.80 -17.46 3.70
CA ASN A 346 2.59 -16.14 3.13
C ASN A 346 2.76 -16.08 1.59
N ALA A 347 3.40 -17.08 0.98
CA ALA A 347 3.50 -17.16 -0.48
C ALA A 347 2.22 -17.70 -1.13
N PHE A 348 1.44 -18.52 -0.43
CA PHE A 348 0.22 -19.15 -0.95
C PHE A 348 -1.07 -18.57 -0.37
N VAL A 349 -1.01 -17.93 0.79
CA VAL A 349 -2.16 -17.34 1.47
C VAL A 349 -2.06 -15.81 1.39
N PRO A 350 -3.14 -15.12 1.01
CA PRO A 350 -3.11 -13.66 0.83
C PRO A 350 -3.03 -12.88 2.14
N VAL A 351 -3.14 -13.53 3.28
CA VAL A 351 -3.09 -12.90 4.61
C VAL A 351 -1.74 -13.19 5.25
N ASN A 352 -0.96 -12.15 5.49
CA ASN A 352 0.35 -12.24 6.12
C ASN A 352 0.24 -12.07 7.64
N PHE A 353 1.04 -12.85 8.36
CA PHE A 353 1.17 -12.78 9.81
C PHE A 353 2.56 -12.26 10.20
N ASN A 354 2.59 -11.39 11.20
CA ASN A 354 3.80 -10.77 11.75
C ASN A 354 3.81 -10.91 13.27
N LEU A 355 4.97 -10.69 13.89
CA LEU A 355 5.07 -10.56 15.35
C LEU A 355 4.90 -9.11 15.76
N THR A 356 4.27 -8.87 16.89
CA THR A 356 4.09 -7.53 17.44
C THR A 356 5.45 -6.86 17.71
N PRO A 357 5.64 -5.59 17.34
CA PRO A 357 6.88 -4.87 17.60
C PRO A 357 7.21 -4.79 19.09
N SER A 358 8.50 -4.81 19.43
CA SER A 358 8.94 -4.60 20.82
C SER A 358 8.57 -3.20 21.32
N ALA A 359 8.43 -3.04 22.64
CA ALA A 359 8.14 -1.73 23.25
C ALA A 359 9.13 -0.63 22.85
N GLY A 360 10.39 -0.98 22.56
CA GLY A 360 11.39 -0.04 22.07
C GLY A 360 11.11 0.42 20.65
N ARG A 361 10.63 -0.46 19.79
CA ARG A 361 10.21 -0.12 18.41
C ARG A 361 8.94 0.72 18.44
N THR A 362 7.97 0.36 19.27
CA THR A 362 6.74 1.15 19.45
C THR A 362 7.05 2.56 19.93
N LEU A 363 7.93 2.73 20.93
CA LEU A 363 8.40 4.05 21.36
C LEU A 363 9.00 4.84 20.20
N LEU A 364 9.87 4.21 19.42
CA LEU A 364 10.56 4.85 18.29
C LEU A 364 9.59 5.36 17.22
N PHE A 365 8.61 4.53 16.86
CA PHE A 365 7.63 4.91 15.84
C PHE A 365 6.66 5.97 16.35
N ASN A 366 6.14 5.82 17.57
CA ASN A 366 5.22 6.78 18.18
C ASN A 366 5.89 8.15 18.44
N SER A 367 7.21 8.18 18.67
CA SER A 367 7.96 9.44 18.80
C SER A 367 8.13 10.20 17.48
N GLY A 368 7.80 9.57 16.36
CA GLY A 368 8.01 10.16 15.03
C GLY A 368 9.49 10.34 14.64
N TYR A 369 10.43 9.75 15.39
CA TYR A 369 11.85 9.90 15.15
C TYR A 369 12.27 9.41 13.76
N ASP A 370 13.18 10.14 13.12
CA ASP A 370 13.70 9.82 11.81
C ASP A 370 14.94 8.94 11.90
N ILE A 371 14.76 7.64 11.61
CA ILE A 371 15.82 6.64 11.65
C ILE A 371 16.58 6.50 10.33
N ARG A 372 16.32 7.36 9.34
CA ARG A 372 17.05 7.30 8.08
C ARG A 372 18.55 7.29 8.32
N MET A 373 19.24 6.50 7.53
CA MET A 373 20.70 6.44 7.56
C MET A 373 21.27 7.79 7.10
N SER A 374 22.23 8.32 7.84
CA SER A 374 22.95 9.52 7.44
C SER A 374 23.75 9.26 6.17
N VAL A 375 24.06 10.30 5.42
CA VAL A 375 25.03 10.23 4.33
C VAL A 375 26.38 9.77 4.91
N LEU A 376 27.00 8.82 4.24
CA LEU A 376 28.25 8.21 4.67
C LEU A 376 29.40 8.80 3.86
N TYR A 377 30.27 9.54 4.52
CA TYR A 377 31.45 10.13 3.89
C TYR A 377 32.73 9.43 4.33
N SER A 378 33.63 9.17 3.38
CA SER A 378 34.97 8.76 3.71
C SER A 378 35.75 9.88 4.45
N PRO A 379 36.87 9.56 5.13
CA PRO A 379 37.74 10.59 5.70
C PRO A 379 38.22 11.63 4.69
N ASN A 380 38.24 11.29 3.41
CA ASN A 380 38.64 12.17 2.31
C ASN A 380 37.46 12.91 1.65
N GLY A 381 36.25 12.80 2.21
CA GLY A 381 35.06 13.49 1.73
C GLY A 381 34.32 12.80 0.57
N ASP A 382 34.66 11.57 0.17
CA ASP A 382 33.93 10.85 -0.86
C ASP A 382 32.60 10.34 -0.30
N ASP A 383 31.53 10.49 -1.07
CA ASP A 383 30.23 9.93 -0.74
C ASP A 383 30.19 8.40 -0.98
N LEU A 384 30.06 7.66 0.11
CA LEU A 384 29.99 6.20 0.14
C LEU A 384 28.56 5.69 0.34
N THR A 385 27.58 6.58 0.36
CA THR A 385 26.17 6.25 0.69
C THR A 385 25.57 5.27 -0.29
N ASP A 386 25.98 5.29 -1.57
CA ASP A 386 25.47 4.36 -2.59
C ASP A 386 26.19 3.00 -2.64
N SER A 387 27.11 2.75 -1.72
CA SER A 387 27.79 1.46 -1.62
C SER A 387 26.98 0.46 -0.80
N PRO A 388 26.42 -0.62 -1.41
CA PRO A 388 25.63 -1.61 -0.69
C PRO A 388 26.46 -2.35 0.39
N ARG A 389 27.73 -2.61 0.15
CA ARG A 389 28.60 -3.31 1.09
C ARG A 389 28.90 -2.47 2.32
N ILE A 390 29.22 -1.19 2.11
CA ILE A 390 29.48 -0.27 3.22
C ILE A 390 28.23 -0.05 4.05
N ARG A 391 27.06 0.15 3.42
CA ARG A 391 25.79 0.25 4.14
C ARG A 391 25.47 -0.98 4.96
N SER A 392 25.62 -2.16 4.38
CA SER A 392 25.40 -3.45 5.05
C SER A 392 26.29 -3.56 6.29
N ARG A 393 27.58 -3.26 6.13
CA ARG A 393 28.55 -3.31 7.24
C ARG A 393 28.25 -2.30 8.33
N PHE A 394 27.91 -1.07 7.93
CA PHE A 394 27.53 0.00 8.85
C PHE A 394 26.28 -0.35 9.66
N GLN A 395 25.26 -0.92 9.03
CA GLN A 395 24.06 -1.39 9.71
C GLN A 395 24.39 -2.47 10.74
N GLN A 396 25.23 -3.43 10.39
CA GLN A 396 25.68 -4.47 11.29
C GLN A 396 26.42 -3.91 12.50
N GLU A 397 27.30 -2.91 12.30
CA GLU A 397 28.04 -2.27 13.38
C GLU A 397 27.16 -1.39 14.29
N ILE A 398 26.17 -0.67 13.73
CA ILE A 398 25.18 0.04 14.55
C ILE A 398 24.42 -0.95 15.44
N GLY A 399 24.01 -2.08 14.89
CA GLY A 399 23.25 -3.09 15.62
C GLY A 399 24.00 -3.69 16.82
N LYS A 400 25.34 -3.70 16.82
CA LYS A 400 26.15 -4.09 17.99
C LYS A 400 25.90 -3.20 19.21
N GLU A 401 25.43 -1.96 18.99
CA GLU A 401 25.07 -1.05 20.08
C GLU A 401 23.73 -1.41 20.76
N ARG A 402 22.98 -2.41 20.26
CA ARG A 402 21.74 -2.95 20.83
C ARG A 402 20.71 -1.85 21.12
N LEU A 403 20.45 -1.01 20.12
CA LEU A 403 19.53 0.15 20.26
C LEU A 403 18.13 -0.30 20.69
N GLU A 404 17.64 -1.43 20.19
CA GLU A 404 16.31 -1.96 20.55
C GLU A 404 16.16 -2.19 22.06
N VAL A 405 17.19 -2.76 22.72
CA VAL A 405 17.21 -2.98 24.17
C VAL A 405 17.23 -1.65 24.94
N LYS A 406 18.03 -0.69 24.46
CA LYS A 406 18.11 0.65 25.07
C LYS A 406 16.78 1.39 24.95
N LEU A 407 16.16 1.34 23.79
CA LEU A 407 14.84 1.94 23.54
C LEU A 407 13.74 1.27 24.38
N SER A 408 13.79 -0.06 24.52
CA SER A 408 12.84 -0.79 25.39
C SER A 408 13.00 -0.47 26.88
N ARG A 409 14.19 -0.03 27.31
CA ARG A 409 14.36 0.51 28.65
C ARG A 409 13.80 1.94 28.76
N LEU A 410 14.06 2.76 27.76
CA LEU A 410 13.53 4.13 27.70
C LEU A 410 12.01 4.19 27.65
N SER A 411 11.35 3.22 27.02
CA SER A 411 9.88 3.17 26.96
C SER A 411 9.22 3.01 28.34
N ARG A 412 10.00 2.64 29.36
CA ARG A 412 9.56 2.52 30.75
C ARG A 412 10.02 3.67 31.64
N ASP A 413 10.79 4.63 31.11
CA ASP A 413 11.27 5.77 31.86
C ASP A 413 10.15 6.80 32.04
N PRO A 414 9.78 7.17 33.26
CA PRO A 414 8.71 8.13 33.53
C PRO A 414 8.92 9.49 32.83
N LYS A 415 10.17 9.93 32.69
CA LYS A 415 10.49 11.20 32.00
C LYS A 415 10.22 11.12 30.50
N ILE A 416 10.48 9.97 29.90
CA ILE A 416 10.19 9.72 28.48
C ILE A 416 8.68 9.65 28.28
N ILE A 417 7.96 8.94 29.15
CA ILE A 417 6.50 8.84 29.10
C ILE A 417 5.88 10.22 29.23
N ALA A 418 6.25 10.99 30.26
CA ALA A 418 5.74 12.35 30.46
C ALA A 418 6.06 13.28 29.27
N SER A 419 7.23 13.12 28.64
CA SER A 419 7.59 13.89 27.45
C SER A 419 6.78 13.50 26.21
N MET A 420 6.40 12.23 26.09
CA MET A 420 5.49 11.77 25.04
C MET A 420 4.06 12.30 25.27
N GLU A 421 3.57 12.23 26.49
CA GLU A 421 2.27 12.80 26.88
C GLU A 421 2.21 14.30 26.66
N GLN A 422 3.29 15.03 27.00
CA GLN A 422 3.40 16.45 26.72
C GLN A 422 3.34 16.73 25.20
N MET A 423 4.04 15.95 24.41
CA MET A 423 3.98 16.06 22.94
C MET A 423 2.53 15.89 22.44
N TYR A 424 1.82 14.86 22.87
CA TYR A 424 0.43 14.66 22.48
C TYR A 424 -0.49 15.79 22.96
N THR A 425 -0.26 16.30 24.17
CA THR A 425 -1.03 17.42 24.73
C THR A 425 -0.79 18.69 23.91
N ASP A 426 0.46 18.99 23.54
CA ASP A 426 0.81 20.18 22.75
C ASP A 426 0.22 20.07 21.33
N ILE A 427 0.21 18.89 20.74
CA ILE A 427 -0.45 18.63 19.47
C ILE A 427 -1.96 18.89 19.58
N ASN A 428 -2.62 18.33 20.58
CA ASN A 428 -4.08 18.42 20.75
C ASN A 428 -4.52 19.84 21.17
N SER A 429 -3.66 20.63 21.80
CA SER A 429 -3.94 22.01 22.20
C SER A 429 -3.70 23.06 21.11
N GLY A 430 -3.41 22.64 19.89
CA GLY A 430 -3.19 23.56 18.77
C GLY A 430 -1.87 24.35 18.80
N LYS A 431 -0.95 24.08 19.73
CA LYS A 431 0.40 24.69 19.80
C LYS A 431 1.34 24.25 18.67
N ARG A 432 0.78 23.97 17.56
CA ARG A 432 1.39 23.25 16.49
C ARG A 432 2.39 24.05 15.69
N ALA A 433 2.23 25.36 15.54
CA ALA A 433 3.21 26.21 14.88
C ALA A 433 4.59 26.16 15.56
N GLU A 434 4.62 25.82 16.87
CA GLU A 434 5.82 25.65 17.67
C GLU A 434 6.31 24.20 17.74
N TYR A 435 5.52 23.23 17.21
CA TYR A 435 5.84 21.82 17.29
C TYR A 435 7.02 21.42 16.42
N GLN A 436 8.12 21.10 17.08
CA GLN A 436 9.29 20.48 16.48
C GLN A 436 9.51 19.12 17.16
N PRO A 437 9.22 17.97 16.51
CA PRO A 437 9.37 16.63 17.15
C PRO A 437 10.73 16.43 17.81
N ARG A 438 11.77 16.95 17.18
CA ARG A 438 13.17 16.85 17.66
C ARG A 438 13.45 17.60 18.96
N ASP A 439 12.61 18.56 19.35
CA ASP A 439 12.85 19.42 20.52
C ASP A 439 12.31 18.78 21.81
N TYR A 440 11.46 17.79 21.71
CA TYR A 440 10.97 17.07 22.88
C TYR A 440 12.05 16.19 23.51
N TYR A 441 12.04 16.14 24.85
CA TYR A 441 13.07 15.43 25.62
C TYR A 441 13.27 13.98 25.17
N HIS A 442 12.20 13.22 24.90
CA HIS A 442 12.31 11.86 24.41
C HIS A 442 13.06 11.78 23.07
N ASN A 443 12.80 12.69 22.12
CA ASN A 443 13.48 12.72 20.83
C ASN A 443 14.93 13.18 20.93
N ILE A 444 15.25 14.09 21.87
CA ILE A 444 16.64 14.48 22.16
C ILE A 444 17.43 13.26 22.68
N ILE A 445 16.84 12.47 23.58
CA ILE A 445 17.51 11.28 24.13
C ILE A 445 17.67 10.19 23.08
N ILE A 446 16.61 9.92 22.30
CA ILE A 446 16.65 8.97 21.18
C ILE A 446 17.74 9.41 20.18
N GLY A 447 17.76 10.70 19.80
CA GLY A 447 18.76 11.25 18.89
C GLY A 447 20.20 11.03 19.39
N LYS A 448 20.48 11.37 20.65
CA LYS A 448 21.80 11.13 21.26
C LYS A 448 22.22 9.65 21.23
N LEU A 449 21.27 8.73 21.43
CA LEU A 449 21.56 7.29 21.34
C LEU A 449 21.94 6.88 19.92
N PHE A 450 21.18 7.33 18.92
CA PHE A 450 21.46 7.01 17.51
C PHE A 450 22.77 7.65 17.05
N ASP A 451 23.03 8.91 17.39
CA ASP A 451 24.25 9.61 16.99
C ASP A 451 25.50 8.97 17.59
N LYS A 452 25.43 8.57 18.86
CA LYS A 452 26.50 7.84 19.53
C LYS A 452 26.74 6.48 18.86
N ALA A 453 25.66 5.75 18.54
CA ALA A 453 25.75 4.46 17.87
C ALA A 453 26.33 4.58 16.46
N ARG A 454 25.83 5.57 15.69
CA ARG A 454 26.32 5.86 14.33
C ARG A 454 27.79 6.24 14.32
N LYS A 455 28.22 7.14 15.21
CA LYS A 455 29.62 7.56 15.33
C LYS A 455 30.53 6.39 15.62
N LYS A 456 30.18 5.54 16.62
CA LYS A 456 30.98 4.36 16.96
C LYS A 456 31.01 3.34 15.84
N ALA A 457 29.87 3.09 15.20
CA ALA A 457 29.77 2.17 14.07
C ALA A 457 30.65 2.64 12.91
N TRP A 458 30.61 3.94 12.60
CA TRP A 458 31.39 4.51 11.52
C TRP A 458 32.90 4.42 11.80
N THR A 459 33.33 4.73 13.03
CA THR A 459 34.73 4.54 13.42
C THR A 459 35.18 3.09 13.21
N ARG A 460 34.37 2.11 13.66
CA ARG A 460 34.71 0.70 13.46
C ARG A 460 34.80 0.29 11.99
N VAL A 461 33.85 0.78 11.17
CA VAL A 461 33.88 0.54 9.72
C VAL A 461 35.13 1.09 9.07
N MET A 462 35.62 2.25 9.54
CA MET A 462 36.85 2.86 9.01
C MET A 462 38.14 2.22 9.56
N ASP A 463 38.13 1.75 10.80
CA ASP A 463 39.32 1.14 11.45
C ASP A 463 39.57 -0.32 11.01
N GLU A 464 38.52 -1.08 10.68
CA GLU A 464 38.59 -2.51 10.37
C GLU A 464 39.01 -2.80 8.92
N GLN A 465 40.23 -2.52 8.48
CA GLN A 465 40.79 -2.92 7.17
C GLN A 465 39.95 -2.59 5.93
N GLU A 466 38.89 -1.81 6.09
CA GLU A 466 37.98 -1.40 4.99
C GLU A 466 38.52 -0.27 4.14
N ALA A 467 39.70 0.23 4.46
CA ALA A 467 40.51 0.99 3.48
C ALA A 467 40.68 0.18 2.17
N ALA A 468 40.75 -1.16 2.27
CA ALA A 468 40.78 -2.05 1.10
C ALA A 468 39.42 -2.10 0.38
N LEU A 469 38.30 -2.15 1.07
CA LEU A 469 36.94 -2.11 0.49
C LEU A 469 36.64 -0.77 -0.14
N ILE A 470 36.99 0.32 0.55
CA ILE A 470 36.89 1.69 0.05
C ILE A 470 37.79 1.87 -1.19
N ALA A 471 39.01 1.34 -1.15
CA ALA A 471 39.92 1.37 -2.29
C ALA A 471 39.39 0.56 -3.48
N GLN A 472 38.84 -0.64 -3.25
CA GLN A 472 38.22 -1.46 -4.32
C GLN A 472 37.01 -0.78 -4.93
N GLU A 473 36.17 -0.11 -4.13
CA GLU A 473 35.00 0.59 -4.66
C GLU A 473 35.35 1.88 -5.40
N ARG A 474 36.41 2.58 -4.94
CA ARG A 474 36.98 3.71 -5.71
C ARG A 474 37.49 3.25 -7.07
N GLU A 475 38.19 2.12 -7.09
CA GLU A 475 38.69 1.53 -8.33
C GLU A 475 37.53 1.12 -9.24
N ALA A 476 36.49 0.46 -8.71
CA ALA A 476 35.31 0.09 -9.48
C ALA A 476 34.57 1.33 -10.04
N LYS A 477 34.38 2.37 -9.23
CA LYS A 477 33.79 3.64 -9.69
C LYS A 477 34.67 4.37 -10.71
N ARG A 478 36.01 4.28 -10.58
CA ARG A 478 36.95 4.83 -11.57
C ARG A 478 36.86 4.12 -12.89
N ILE A 479 36.80 2.79 -12.86
CA ILE A 479 36.62 1.95 -14.05
C ILE A 479 35.29 2.26 -14.72
N GLU A 480 34.20 2.35 -13.98
CA GLU A 480 32.87 2.69 -14.52
C GLU A 480 32.85 4.09 -15.17
N ARG A 481 33.44 5.10 -14.54
CA ARG A 481 33.58 6.44 -15.14
C ARG A 481 34.40 6.44 -16.42
N ASN A 482 35.47 5.63 -16.44
CA ASN A 482 36.33 5.52 -17.63
C ASN A 482 35.58 4.81 -18.77
N LEU A 483 34.84 3.76 -18.48
CA LEU A 483 33.97 3.09 -19.45
C LEU A 483 32.91 4.04 -20.01
N LYS A 484 32.21 4.78 -19.16
CA LYS A 484 31.24 5.81 -19.60
C LYS A 484 31.88 6.88 -20.47
N LYS A 485 33.10 7.34 -20.15
CA LYS A 485 33.84 8.31 -20.98
C LYS A 485 34.23 7.72 -22.34
N GLN A 486 34.65 6.45 -22.38
CA GLN A 486 34.94 5.75 -23.63
C GLN A 486 33.69 5.55 -24.48
N GLU A 487 32.58 5.14 -23.90
CA GLU A 487 31.29 5.04 -24.59
C GLU A 487 30.84 6.39 -25.15
N THR A 488 30.93 7.46 -24.36
CA THR A 488 30.59 8.82 -24.85
C THR A 488 31.53 9.28 -25.95
N SER A 489 32.82 8.98 -25.86
CA SER A 489 33.81 9.30 -26.89
C SER A 489 33.57 8.51 -28.19
N ASN A 490 33.23 7.22 -28.05
CA ASN A 490 32.90 6.37 -29.19
C ASN A 490 31.62 6.85 -29.90
N ILE A 491 30.59 7.23 -29.15
CA ILE A 491 29.36 7.81 -29.69
C ILE A 491 29.66 9.12 -30.43
N LEU A 492 30.45 10.02 -29.83
CA LEU A 492 30.84 11.29 -30.45
C LEU A 492 31.70 11.09 -31.73
N ASN A 493 32.49 10.00 -31.81
CA ASN A 493 33.27 9.67 -32.99
C ASN A 493 32.45 9.02 -34.12
N ILE A 494 31.30 8.45 -33.82
CA ILE A 494 30.35 7.92 -34.83
C ILE A 494 29.56 9.06 -35.49
N TYR A 495 29.42 10.19 -34.84
CA TYR A 495 28.69 11.37 -35.33
C TYR A 495 29.62 12.45 -35.96
N LYS A 496 30.92 12.21 -36.02
CA LYS A 496 31.89 12.98 -36.82
C LYS A 496 32.18 12.27 -38.14
#